data_b5b437b2c63198e58fd2496b0c86e0ff
#
_entry.id   b5b437b2c63198e58fd2496b0c86e0ff
#
_cell.length_a   1.000
_cell.length_b   1.000
_cell.length_c   1.000
_cell.angle_alpha   90.00
_cell.angle_beta   90.00
_cell.angle_gamma   90.00
#
_symmetry.space_group_name_H-M   'P 1'
#
loop_
_entity.id
_entity.type
_entity.pdbx_description
1 polymer ?
#
loop_
_entity_poly.entity_id
_entity_poly.type
_entity_poly.pdbx_seq_one_letter_code
_entity_poly.pdbx_strand_id
1 'polypeptide(L)'
;SPDGQLKHFAAKLDSAYVSSREELFDFAKELAEIFKTRNRKKRELLESGAEDAEIYRKMCSERRKWIFVSDFASFLETVYKSGEKIGSMAPFFENILEKGRLHNIYFVFDINTDETVSMLSRKLYGTVSGYRTGVHLGGALSNQKIFDCSSIPYVEQTKVYKPGVG
;
A
#
# COMPACT_ATOMS: atom_id res chain seq x y z
N SER A 1 0.02 5.67 -11.71
CA SER A 1 1.26 5.86 -12.49
C SER A 1 1.14 7.11 -13.33
N PRO A 2 1.98 8.16 -13.11
CA PRO A 2 1.91 9.40 -13.89
C PRO A 2 2.20 9.18 -15.39
N ASP A 3 2.95 8.15 -15.74
CA ASP A 3 3.36 7.80 -17.09
C ASP A 3 2.41 6.83 -17.82
N GLY A 4 1.33 6.43 -17.19
CA GLY A 4 0.31 5.55 -17.78
C GLY A 4 0.76 4.08 -18.00
N GLN A 5 1.96 3.69 -17.61
CA GLN A 5 2.48 2.32 -17.84
C GLN A 5 1.56 1.24 -17.27
N LEU A 6 1.04 1.44 -16.05
CA LEU A 6 0.13 0.47 -15.44
C LEU A 6 -1.27 0.44 -16.08
N LYS A 7 -1.65 1.45 -16.88
CA LYS A 7 -2.98 1.48 -17.53
C LYS A 7 -3.18 0.29 -18.47
N HIS A 8 -2.16 -0.04 -19.24
CA HIS A 8 -2.20 -1.18 -20.14
C HIS A 8 -2.33 -2.52 -19.40
N PHE A 9 -1.62 -2.68 -18.28
CA PHE A 9 -1.73 -3.87 -17.44
C PHE A 9 -3.09 -3.96 -16.75
N ALA A 10 -3.60 -2.85 -16.23
CA ALA A 10 -4.93 -2.80 -15.62
C ALA A 10 -6.02 -3.25 -16.60
N ALA A 11 -5.97 -2.77 -17.84
CA ALA A 11 -6.90 -3.18 -18.89
C ALA A 11 -6.82 -4.68 -19.21
N LYS A 12 -5.61 -5.26 -19.25
CA LYS A 12 -5.43 -6.71 -19.47
C LYS A 12 -5.94 -7.57 -18.31
N LEU A 13 -5.94 -7.03 -17.10
CA LEU A 13 -6.37 -7.74 -15.89
C LEU A 13 -7.83 -7.44 -15.51
N ASP A 14 -8.57 -6.73 -16.36
CA ASP A 14 -9.93 -6.26 -16.07
C ASP A 14 -10.00 -5.55 -14.70
N SER A 15 -9.03 -4.68 -14.45
CA SER A 15 -8.85 -3.99 -13.19
C SER A 15 -9.03 -2.48 -13.35
N ALA A 16 -9.54 -1.83 -12.31
CA ALA A 16 -9.66 -0.37 -12.28
C ALA A 16 -8.26 0.28 -12.32
N TYR A 17 -8.14 1.35 -13.08
CA TYR A 17 -6.96 2.20 -13.13
C TYR A 17 -7.34 3.61 -12.65
N VAL A 18 -6.53 4.15 -11.75
CA VAL A 18 -6.74 5.45 -11.10
C VAL A 18 -5.52 6.33 -11.40
N SER A 19 -5.75 7.50 -11.98
CA SER A 19 -4.68 8.43 -12.40
C SER A 19 -4.86 9.87 -11.89
N SER A 20 -6.08 10.22 -11.47
CA SER A 20 -6.39 11.56 -10.96
C SER A 20 -6.76 11.52 -9.47
N ARG A 21 -6.76 12.70 -8.86
CA ARG A 21 -7.15 12.85 -7.45
C ARG A 21 -8.63 12.56 -7.24
N GLU A 22 -9.46 12.96 -8.17
CA GLU A 22 -10.90 12.74 -8.17
C GLU A 22 -11.22 11.24 -8.25
N GLU A 23 -10.57 10.53 -9.18
CA GLU A 23 -10.69 9.09 -9.31
C GLU A 23 -10.18 8.36 -8.03
N LEU A 24 -9.09 8.85 -7.42
CA LEU A 24 -8.59 8.30 -6.16
C LEU A 24 -9.58 8.50 -5.02
N PHE A 25 -10.26 9.62 -4.98
CA PHE A 25 -11.29 9.90 -3.98
C PHE A 25 -12.52 8.99 -4.14
N ASP A 26 -12.97 8.77 -5.37
CA ASP A 26 -14.07 7.85 -5.64
C ASP A 26 -13.69 6.40 -5.34
N PHE A 27 -12.48 5.99 -5.72
CA PHE A 27 -11.92 4.69 -5.33
C PHE A 27 -11.83 4.53 -3.79
N ALA A 28 -11.42 5.57 -3.07
CA ALA A 28 -11.38 5.55 -1.61
C ALA A 28 -12.76 5.36 -0.99
N LYS A 29 -13.82 5.94 -1.57
CA LYS A 29 -15.21 5.69 -1.14
C LYS A 29 -15.63 4.24 -1.34
N GLU A 30 -15.37 3.67 -2.53
CA GLU A 30 -15.67 2.25 -2.80
C GLU A 30 -14.94 1.34 -1.81
N LEU A 31 -13.65 1.61 -1.60
CA LEU A 31 -12.84 0.84 -0.67
C LEU A 31 -13.35 0.97 0.78
N ALA A 32 -13.83 2.15 1.16
CA ALA A 32 -14.45 2.38 2.47
C ALA A 32 -15.72 1.53 2.66
N GLU A 33 -16.56 1.41 1.65
CA GLU A 33 -17.77 0.58 1.73
C GLU A 33 -17.44 -0.92 1.82
N ILE A 34 -16.44 -1.38 1.07
CA ILE A 34 -15.92 -2.76 1.20
C ILE A 34 -15.41 -3.00 2.62
N PHE A 35 -14.62 -2.08 3.15
CA PHE A 35 -14.05 -2.17 4.49
C PHE A 35 -15.14 -2.18 5.57
N LYS A 36 -16.12 -1.28 5.50
CA LYS A 36 -17.26 -1.22 6.43
C LYS A 36 -18.07 -2.52 6.42
N THR A 37 -18.37 -3.04 5.24
CA THR A 37 -19.13 -4.28 5.08
C THR A 37 -18.40 -5.46 5.72
N ARG A 38 -17.11 -5.60 5.45
CA ARG A 38 -16.28 -6.65 6.03
C ARG A 38 -16.10 -6.48 7.54
N ASN A 39 -15.94 -5.24 8.02
CA ASN A 39 -15.83 -4.97 9.44
C ASN A 39 -17.13 -5.30 10.18
N ARG A 40 -18.28 -5.00 9.60
CA ARG A 40 -19.58 -5.40 10.14
C ARG A 40 -19.70 -6.92 10.25
N LYS A 41 -19.39 -7.65 9.18
CA LYS A 41 -19.38 -9.11 9.17
C LYS A 41 -18.46 -9.70 10.25
N LYS A 42 -17.26 -9.14 10.41
CA LYS A 42 -16.33 -9.53 11.47
C LYS A 42 -16.92 -9.30 12.85
N ARG A 43 -17.61 -8.17 13.07
CA ARG A 43 -18.25 -7.84 14.34
C ARG A 43 -19.38 -8.81 14.65
N GLU A 44 -20.25 -9.10 13.68
CA GLU A 44 -21.35 -10.06 13.81
C GLU A 44 -20.84 -11.47 14.22
N LEU A 45 -19.70 -11.89 13.66
CA LEU A 45 -19.04 -13.14 14.04
C LEU A 45 -18.52 -13.10 15.49
N LEU A 46 -17.92 -12.00 15.91
CA LEU A 46 -17.46 -11.81 17.29
C LEU A 46 -18.64 -11.83 18.28
N GLU A 47 -19.74 -11.14 17.96
CA GLU A 47 -20.94 -11.07 18.77
C GLU A 47 -21.68 -12.42 18.87
N SER A 48 -21.57 -13.28 17.84
CA SER A 48 -22.10 -14.64 17.86
C SER A 48 -21.24 -15.64 18.66
N GLY A 49 -20.10 -15.20 19.21
CA GLY A 49 -19.21 -16.06 19.96
C GLY A 49 -18.34 -16.98 19.11
N ALA A 50 -18.14 -16.66 17.82
CA ALA A 50 -17.27 -17.43 16.95
C ALA A 50 -15.80 -17.37 17.43
N GLU A 51 -15.11 -18.48 17.33
CA GLU A 51 -13.68 -18.56 17.69
C GLU A 51 -12.81 -17.78 16.68
N ASP A 52 -11.67 -17.26 17.14
CA ASP A 52 -10.72 -16.49 16.33
C ASP A 52 -10.31 -17.21 15.04
N ALA A 53 -10.11 -18.53 15.09
CA ALA A 53 -9.79 -19.34 13.93
C ALA A 53 -10.91 -19.39 12.88
N GLU A 54 -12.17 -19.39 13.33
CA GLU A 54 -13.34 -19.34 12.45
C GLU A 54 -13.48 -17.97 11.83
N ILE A 55 -13.35 -16.91 12.63
CA ILE A 55 -13.38 -15.52 12.17
C ILE A 55 -12.31 -15.32 11.10
N TYR A 56 -11.07 -15.77 11.38
CA TYR A 56 -9.97 -15.68 10.42
C TYR A 56 -10.30 -16.39 9.09
N ARG A 57 -10.78 -17.64 9.15
CA ARG A 57 -11.16 -18.39 7.94
C ARG A 57 -12.24 -17.68 7.13
N LYS A 58 -13.29 -17.17 7.78
CA LYS A 58 -14.38 -16.45 7.12
C LYS A 58 -13.92 -15.14 6.52
N MET A 59 -13.04 -14.40 7.20
CA MET A 59 -12.46 -13.17 6.64
C MET A 59 -11.51 -13.45 5.48
N CYS A 60 -10.73 -14.52 5.53
CA CYS A 60 -9.85 -14.93 4.43
C CYS A 60 -10.61 -15.48 3.20
N SER A 61 -11.87 -15.89 3.34
CA SER A 61 -12.72 -16.30 2.21
C SER A 61 -13.27 -15.13 1.40
N GLU A 62 -13.23 -13.91 1.94
CA GLU A 62 -13.58 -12.71 1.19
C GLU A 62 -12.66 -12.53 -0.02
N ARG A 63 -13.20 -12.01 -1.14
CA ARG A 63 -12.40 -11.75 -2.34
C ARG A 63 -11.23 -10.81 -1.99
N ARG A 64 -10.00 -11.24 -2.28
CA ARG A 64 -8.81 -10.41 -2.06
C ARG A 64 -8.86 -9.16 -2.91
N LYS A 65 -8.55 -8.03 -2.30
CA LYS A 65 -8.33 -6.75 -2.99
C LYS A 65 -6.84 -6.45 -2.96
N TRP A 66 -6.24 -6.39 -4.15
CA TRP A 66 -4.85 -5.96 -4.33
C TRP A 66 -4.85 -4.56 -4.92
N ILE A 67 -4.11 -3.67 -4.32
CA ILE A 67 -3.99 -2.27 -4.70
C ILE A 67 -2.52 -1.99 -4.98
N PHE A 68 -2.21 -1.71 -6.23
CA PHE A 68 -0.85 -1.41 -6.68
C PHE A 68 -0.68 0.10 -6.80
N VAL A 69 0.32 0.64 -6.15
CA VAL A 69 0.70 2.05 -6.18
C VAL A 69 2.07 2.15 -6.82
N SER A 70 2.14 2.64 -8.06
CA SER A 70 3.35 2.65 -8.89
C SER A 70 4.28 3.82 -8.63
N ASP A 71 3.89 4.79 -7.85
CA ASP A 71 4.66 5.96 -7.48
C ASP A 71 4.19 6.40 -6.10
N PHE A 72 4.89 5.93 -5.09
CA PHE A 72 4.49 6.17 -3.72
C PHE A 72 4.65 7.62 -3.30
N ALA A 73 5.63 8.34 -3.84
CA ALA A 73 5.84 9.76 -3.54
C ALA A 73 4.66 10.60 -4.04
N SER A 74 4.29 10.46 -5.31
CA SER A 74 3.13 11.13 -5.89
C SER A 74 1.81 10.74 -5.22
N PHE A 75 1.69 9.47 -4.82
CA PHE A 75 0.53 9.02 -4.03
C PHE A 75 0.44 9.75 -2.70
N LEU A 76 1.55 9.86 -1.94
CA LEU A 76 1.60 10.60 -0.69
C LEU A 76 1.22 12.07 -0.87
N GLU A 77 1.79 12.75 -1.87
CA GLU A 77 1.42 14.12 -2.17
C GLU A 77 -0.09 14.27 -2.43
N THR A 78 -0.65 13.36 -3.22
CA THR A 78 -2.07 13.37 -3.56
C THR A 78 -2.97 13.15 -2.35
N VAL A 79 -2.66 12.19 -1.48
CA VAL A 79 -3.50 11.85 -0.33
C VAL A 79 -3.40 12.86 0.81
N TYR A 80 -2.24 13.50 0.99
CA TYR A 80 -2.06 14.54 2.00
C TYR A 80 -2.53 15.92 1.55
N LYS A 81 -2.69 16.13 0.25
CA LYS A 81 -3.19 17.40 -0.27
C LYS A 81 -4.61 17.65 0.23
N SER A 82 -4.86 18.85 0.74
CA SER A 82 -6.19 19.34 1.09
C SER A 82 -6.62 20.39 0.07
N GLY A 83 -7.85 20.34 -0.38
CA GLY A 83 -8.44 21.31 -1.30
C GLY A 83 -9.88 21.61 -0.89
N GLU A 84 -10.50 22.61 -1.53
CA GLU A 84 -11.86 23.07 -1.18
C GLU A 84 -12.94 21.98 -1.34
N LYS A 85 -12.85 21.16 -2.39
CA LYS A 85 -13.86 20.12 -2.69
C LYS A 85 -13.53 18.76 -2.10
N ILE A 86 -12.25 18.44 -2.03
CA ILE A 86 -11.75 17.15 -1.51
C ILE A 86 -10.74 17.47 -0.43
N GLY A 87 -11.04 17.08 0.80
CA GLY A 87 -10.12 17.18 1.93
C GLY A 87 -8.95 16.19 1.81
N SER A 88 -8.08 16.18 2.81
CA SER A 88 -7.01 15.17 2.89
C SER A 88 -7.59 13.76 3.01
N MET A 89 -7.11 12.83 2.19
CA MET A 89 -7.46 11.41 2.24
C MET A 89 -6.51 10.60 3.14
N ALA A 90 -5.47 11.23 3.67
CA ALA A 90 -4.44 10.55 4.47
C ALA A 90 -5.02 9.78 5.67
N PRO A 91 -5.95 10.31 6.48
CA PRO A 91 -6.50 9.57 7.62
C PRO A 91 -7.21 8.26 7.20
N PHE A 92 -7.86 8.26 6.05
CA PHE A 92 -8.50 7.06 5.51
C PHE A 92 -7.46 6.01 5.12
N PHE A 93 -6.43 6.41 4.33
CA PHE A 93 -5.39 5.48 3.89
C PHE A 93 -4.51 5.00 5.05
N GLU A 94 -4.24 5.83 6.06
CA GLU A 94 -3.57 5.41 7.29
C GLU A 94 -4.34 4.29 8.00
N ASN A 95 -5.64 4.47 8.19
CA ASN A 95 -6.47 3.47 8.85
C ASN A 95 -6.58 2.17 8.03
N ILE A 96 -6.72 2.27 6.70
CA ILE A 96 -6.87 1.07 5.87
C ILE A 96 -5.56 0.30 5.70
N LEU A 97 -4.41 0.96 5.74
CA LEU A 97 -3.11 0.30 5.77
C LEU A 97 -2.90 -0.47 7.07
N GLU A 98 -3.26 0.11 8.22
CA GLU A 98 -3.13 -0.56 9.51
C GLU A 98 -4.05 -1.79 9.64
N LYS A 99 -5.27 -1.71 9.12
CA LYS A 99 -6.34 -2.70 9.37
C LYS A 99 -6.73 -3.55 8.17
N GLY A 100 -6.40 -3.12 6.96
CA GLY A 100 -6.89 -3.72 5.72
C GLY A 100 -6.54 -5.20 5.57
N ARG A 101 -5.35 -5.61 6.04
CA ARG A 101 -4.92 -7.01 6.02
C ARG A 101 -5.92 -7.93 6.73
N LEU A 102 -6.49 -7.49 7.84
CA LEU A 102 -7.52 -8.25 8.59
C LEU A 102 -8.84 -8.37 7.82
N HIS A 103 -9.00 -7.58 6.77
CA HIS A 103 -10.16 -7.52 5.89
C HIS A 103 -9.83 -7.98 4.46
N ASN A 104 -8.74 -8.70 4.28
CA ASN A 104 -8.29 -9.24 2.98
C ASN A 104 -8.05 -8.14 1.91
N ILE A 105 -7.52 -6.98 2.36
CA ILE A 105 -7.14 -5.84 1.53
C ILE A 105 -5.62 -5.66 1.65
N TYR A 106 -4.91 -5.66 0.53
CA TYR A 106 -3.45 -5.63 0.46
C TYR A 106 -2.98 -4.52 -0.47
N PHE A 107 -1.87 -3.90 -0.10
CA PHE A 107 -1.20 -2.89 -0.91
C PHE A 107 0.18 -3.37 -1.34
N VAL A 108 0.55 -2.99 -2.55
CA VAL A 108 1.90 -3.15 -3.09
C VAL A 108 2.36 -1.77 -3.55
N PHE A 109 3.47 -1.30 -3.02
CA PHE A 109 4.02 0.02 -3.32
C PHE A 109 5.32 -0.11 -4.10
N ASP A 110 5.42 0.68 -5.15
CA ASP A 110 6.69 0.98 -5.81
C ASP A 110 7.26 2.26 -5.17
N ILE A 111 8.45 2.14 -4.58
CA ILE A 111 9.09 3.21 -3.81
C ILE A 111 10.47 3.47 -4.39
N ASN A 112 10.64 4.66 -4.96
CA ASN A 112 11.95 5.13 -5.35
C ASN A 112 12.77 5.48 -4.09
N THR A 113 13.88 4.79 -3.89
CA THR A 113 14.75 4.98 -2.71
C THR A 113 15.37 6.37 -2.63
N ASP A 114 15.58 7.03 -3.75
CA ASP A 114 16.17 8.38 -3.81
C ASP A 114 15.19 9.47 -3.30
N GLU A 115 13.89 9.16 -3.29
CA GLU A 115 12.84 10.09 -2.85
C GLU A 115 12.42 9.90 -1.39
N THR A 116 12.97 8.90 -0.70
CA THR A 116 12.54 8.54 0.67
C THR A 116 12.72 9.67 1.68
N VAL A 117 13.71 10.54 1.51
CA VAL A 117 13.97 11.66 2.42
C VAL A 117 12.79 12.62 2.49
N SER A 118 12.13 12.90 1.37
CA SER A 118 10.94 13.77 1.31
C SER A 118 9.71 13.16 1.99
N MET A 119 9.68 11.85 2.15
CA MET A 119 8.57 11.08 2.68
C MET A 119 8.66 10.80 4.19
N LEU A 120 9.84 10.97 4.81
CA LEU A 120 10.11 10.57 6.22
C LEU A 120 9.12 11.16 7.23
N SER A 121 8.63 12.37 7.00
CA SER A 121 7.68 13.04 7.90
C SER A 121 6.23 12.56 7.75
N ARG A 122 5.94 11.71 6.77
CA ARG A 122 4.59 11.24 6.48
C ARG A 122 4.30 9.96 7.24
N LYS A 123 3.21 9.94 8.01
CA LYS A 123 2.81 8.76 8.80
C LYS A 123 2.58 7.52 7.93
N LEU A 124 1.99 7.70 6.73
CA LEU A 124 1.83 6.59 5.76
C LEU A 124 3.17 5.95 5.38
N TYR A 125 4.20 6.75 5.14
CA TYR A 125 5.54 6.21 4.87
C TYR A 125 6.07 5.42 6.08
N GLY A 126 5.91 5.95 7.30
CA GLY A 126 6.30 5.24 8.52
C GLY A 126 5.59 3.91 8.69
N THR A 127 4.29 3.85 8.37
CA THR A 127 3.52 2.61 8.40
C THR A 127 4.04 1.59 7.38
N VAL A 128 4.26 2.02 6.13
CA VAL A 128 4.74 1.13 5.06
C VAL A 128 6.15 0.63 5.33
N SER A 129 7.07 1.50 5.69
CA SER A 129 8.46 1.12 6.03
C SER A 129 8.53 0.22 7.27
N GLY A 130 7.60 0.37 8.20
CA GLY A 130 7.49 -0.46 9.39
C GLY A 130 7.17 -1.93 9.13
N TYR A 131 6.59 -2.27 7.98
CA TYR A 131 6.37 -3.67 7.59
C TYR A 131 7.65 -4.43 7.25
N ARG A 132 8.72 -3.73 6.87
CA ARG A 132 10.05 -4.30 6.55
C ARG A 132 10.01 -5.48 5.58
N THR A 133 9.06 -5.48 4.68
CA THR A 133 8.82 -6.56 3.71
C THR A 133 8.74 -5.99 2.32
N GLY A 134 9.50 -6.55 1.39
CA GLY A 134 9.50 -6.11 0.00
C GLY A 134 10.60 -6.76 -0.82
N VAL A 135 10.82 -6.22 -2.01
CA VAL A 135 11.87 -6.63 -2.94
C VAL A 135 12.65 -5.38 -3.35
N HIS A 136 13.96 -5.42 -3.26
CA HIS A 136 14.84 -4.36 -3.75
C HIS A 136 15.27 -4.68 -5.18
N LEU A 137 15.05 -3.76 -6.11
CA LEU A 137 15.35 -3.94 -7.53
C LEU A 137 16.30 -2.87 -8.04
N GLY A 138 17.56 -3.25 -8.21
CA GLY A 138 18.62 -2.35 -8.72
C GLY A 138 19.17 -1.37 -7.69
N GLY A 139 20.20 -0.63 -8.07
CA GLY A 139 20.90 0.30 -7.18
C GLY A 139 21.72 -0.40 -6.09
N ALA A 140 22.10 0.34 -5.07
CA ALA A 140 22.83 -0.18 -3.91
C ALA A 140 21.89 -0.36 -2.72
N LEU A 141 21.96 -1.50 -2.04
CA LEU A 141 21.16 -1.79 -0.84
C LEU A 141 21.38 -0.77 0.27
N SER A 142 22.57 -0.17 0.36
CA SER A 142 22.89 0.88 1.33
C SER A 142 22.05 2.15 1.18
N ASN A 143 21.43 2.38 0.01
CA ASN A 143 20.66 3.58 -0.26
C ASN A 143 19.21 3.46 0.24
N GLN A 144 18.71 2.22 0.43
CA GLN A 144 17.37 2.01 0.92
C GLN A 144 17.29 2.12 2.47
N LYS A 145 16.10 2.44 3.01
CA LYS A 145 15.84 2.63 4.44
C LYS A 145 14.71 1.75 4.99
N ILE A 146 14.23 0.81 4.19
CA ILE A 146 13.06 -0.01 4.53
C ILE A 146 13.49 -1.35 5.14
N PHE A 147 14.54 -1.98 4.58
CA PHE A 147 15.01 -3.28 5.02
C PHE A 147 16.17 -3.16 6.00
N ASP A 148 16.23 -4.10 6.93
CA ASP A 148 17.44 -4.31 7.73
C ASP A 148 18.44 -5.17 6.94
N CYS A 149 19.52 -4.55 6.54
CA CYS A 149 20.61 -5.19 5.78
C CYS A 149 21.83 -5.51 6.65
N SER A 150 21.72 -5.44 7.99
CA SER A 150 22.86 -5.63 8.90
C SER A 150 23.52 -7.01 8.79
N SER A 151 22.76 -8.03 8.36
CA SER A 151 23.30 -9.38 8.10
C SER A 151 24.02 -9.54 6.76
N ILE A 152 23.94 -8.54 5.88
CA ILE A 152 24.58 -8.56 4.55
C ILE A 152 25.95 -7.89 4.66
N PRO A 153 27.04 -8.49 4.14
CA PRO A 153 28.36 -7.86 4.14
C PRO A 153 28.34 -6.47 3.48
N TYR A 154 29.07 -5.51 4.06
CA TYR A 154 29.07 -4.12 3.59
C TYR A 154 29.42 -3.98 2.10
N VAL A 155 30.36 -4.79 1.61
CA VAL A 155 30.75 -4.81 0.18
C VAL A 155 29.56 -5.14 -0.71
N GLU A 156 28.70 -6.06 -0.30
CA GLU A 156 27.48 -6.42 -1.06
C GLU A 156 26.41 -5.33 -0.92
N GLN A 157 26.30 -4.69 0.24
CA GLN A 157 25.33 -3.59 0.43
C GLN A 157 25.64 -2.38 -0.46
N THR A 158 26.92 -2.10 -0.73
CA THR A 158 27.35 -0.95 -1.53
C THR A 158 27.47 -1.24 -3.03
N LYS A 159 27.35 -2.51 -3.42
CA LYS A 159 27.38 -2.92 -4.82
C LYS A 159 26.16 -2.40 -5.56
N VAL A 160 26.42 -1.70 -6.68
CA VAL A 160 25.35 -1.16 -7.52
C VAL A 160 24.92 -2.20 -8.53
N TYR A 161 23.69 -2.63 -8.44
CA TYR A 161 23.06 -3.55 -9.38
C TYR A 161 22.34 -2.77 -10.49
N LYS A 162 22.26 -3.38 -11.68
CA LYS A 162 21.49 -2.82 -12.79
C LYS A 162 19.99 -2.83 -12.44
N PRO A 163 19.21 -1.90 -12.99
CA PRO A 163 17.77 -1.91 -12.81
C PRO A 163 17.15 -3.28 -13.17
N GLY A 164 16.27 -3.77 -12.31
CA GLY A 164 15.61 -5.08 -12.48
C GLY A 164 16.43 -6.30 -12.05
N VAL A 165 17.64 -6.10 -11.50
CA VAL A 165 18.44 -7.15 -10.86
C VAL A 165 18.32 -6.99 -9.35
N GLY A 166 17.82 -8.01 -8.68
CA GLY A 166 17.66 -8.08 -7.23
C GLY A 166 18.55 -9.15 -6.62
#